data_cfa78604699767fefd5bb71467530220
#
_entry.id   cfa78604699767fefd5bb71467530220
#
_cell.length_a   1.000
_cell.length_b   1.000
_cell.length_c   1.000
_cell.angle_alpha   90.00
_cell.angle_beta   90.00
_cell.angle_gamma   90.00
#
_symmetry.space_group_name_H-M   'P 1'
#
loop_
_entity.id
_entity.type
_entity.pdbx_description
1 polymer ?
#
loop_
_entity_poly.entity_id
_entity_poly.type
_entity_poly.pdbx_seq_one_letter_code
_entity_poly.pdbx_strand_id
1 'polypeptide(L)'
;MYWLEPGGWLVLHLVDRNNFDPIIPAGDPFLMISPQNYTKKRITSSVVKFNNFKYKANFKLDDASSIGNFKESIKFDKSGKVRENEHTFYMETQRQILSIAKEAGFILEAKIDLTRCQYDNQYLYLLYKPQ
;
A
#
# COMPACT_ATOMS: atom_id res chain seq x y z
N MET A 1 22.63 -1.86 -7.71
CA MET A 1 23.39 -0.60 -7.63
C MET A 1 23.88 -0.05 -8.97
N TYR A 2 23.90 -0.82 -10.05
CA TYR A 2 24.52 -0.43 -11.33
C TYR A 2 23.80 0.69 -12.08
N TRP A 3 22.52 0.90 -11.82
CA TRP A 3 21.70 1.91 -12.54
C TRP A 3 21.74 3.31 -11.95
N LEU A 4 22.34 3.46 -10.77
CA LEU A 4 22.43 4.74 -10.10
C LEU A 4 23.89 5.19 -10.06
N GLU A 5 24.16 6.40 -10.50
CA GLU A 5 25.47 7.01 -10.41
C GLU A 5 25.92 7.21 -8.96
N PRO A 6 27.23 7.16 -8.67
CA PRO A 6 27.74 7.60 -7.37
C PRO A 6 27.26 9.02 -7.03
N GLY A 7 26.86 9.25 -5.80
CA GLY A 7 26.23 10.50 -5.37
C GLY A 7 24.73 10.60 -5.68
N GLY A 8 24.14 9.58 -6.32
CA GLY A 8 22.73 9.54 -6.64
C GLY A 8 21.85 9.10 -5.46
N TRP A 9 20.55 9.29 -5.62
CA TRP A 9 19.54 9.01 -4.60
C TRP A 9 18.56 7.93 -5.06
N LEU A 10 18.26 7.00 -4.15
CA LEU A 10 17.18 6.04 -4.27
C LEU A 10 16.05 6.47 -3.33
N VAL A 11 14.84 6.60 -3.86
CA VAL A 11 13.64 6.86 -3.07
C VAL A 11 12.78 5.60 -3.06
N LEU A 12 12.47 5.11 -1.87
CA LEU A 12 11.57 3.97 -1.67
C LEU A 12 10.31 4.44 -0.97
N HIS A 13 9.14 4.13 -1.56
CA HIS A 13 7.86 4.23 -0.88
C HIS A 13 7.52 2.87 -0.28
N LEU A 14 7.56 2.78 1.04
CA LEU A 14 7.29 1.55 1.78
C LEU A 14 6.10 1.73 2.71
N VAL A 15 5.41 0.63 2.97
CA VAL A 15 4.24 0.60 3.86
C VAL A 15 4.55 -0.24 5.10
N ASP A 16 3.94 0.09 6.23
CA ASP A 16 3.78 -0.88 7.32
C ASP A 16 2.73 -1.89 6.88
N ARG A 17 3.18 -3.04 6.41
CA ARG A 17 2.33 -4.05 5.75
C ARG A 17 1.18 -4.55 6.62
N ASN A 18 1.31 -4.45 7.93
CA ASN A 18 0.30 -4.92 8.88
C ASN A 18 -0.70 -3.83 9.28
N ASN A 19 -0.38 -2.55 9.05
CA ASN A 19 -1.17 -1.42 9.54
C ASN A 19 -1.64 -0.44 8.48
N PHE A 20 -1.03 -0.41 7.28
CA PHE A 20 -1.48 0.51 6.23
C PHE A 20 -2.90 0.16 5.75
N ASP A 21 -3.61 1.14 5.21
CA ASP A 21 -4.93 0.94 4.60
C ASP A 21 -4.78 0.30 3.21
N PRO A 22 -5.11 -0.99 3.05
CA PRO A 22 -4.90 -1.69 1.79
C PRO A 22 -5.98 -1.42 0.74
N ILE A 23 -7.10 -0.85 1.18
CA ILE A 23 -8.25 -0.53 0.35
C ILE A 23 -8.65 0.92 0.60
N ILE A 24 -9.26 1.54 -0.42
CA ILE A 24 -9.93 2.83 -0.23
C ILE A 24 -11.27 2.54 0.47
N PRO A 25 -11.42 2.90 1.76
CA PRO A 25 -12.66 2.66 2.44
C PRO A 25 -13.76 3.55 1.86
N ALA A 26 -14.98 3.03 1.86
CA ALA A 26 -16.16 3.81 1.53
C ALA A 26 -16.38 4.88 2.61
N GLY A 27 -15.75 6.03 2.44
CA GLY A 27 -15.87 7.19 3.29
C GLY A 27 -16.58 8.32 2.59
N ASP A 28 -16.98 9.33 3.35
CA ASP A 28 -17.46 10.57 2.78
C ASP A 28 -16.31 11.27 2.03
N PRO A 29 -16.39 11.43 0.70
CA PRO A 29 -15.32 12.06 -0.09
C PRO A 29 -15.09 13.52 0.29
N PHE A 30 -16.06 14.16 0.97
CA PHE A 30 -15.93 15.55 1.43
C PHE A 30 -15.18 15.68 2.76
N LEU A 31 -15.26 14.68 3.63
CA LEU A 31 -14.57 14.72 4.92
C LEU A 31 -13.14 14.20 4.86
N MET A 32 -12.78 13.46 3.81
CA MET A 32 -11.44 12.88 3.59
C MET A 32 -10.89 12.12 4.82
N ILE A 33 -11.78 11.58 5.65
CA ILE A 33 -11.42 10.86 6.87
C ILE A 33 -11.56 9.36 6.59
N SER A 34 -10.47 8.62 6.75
CA SER A 34 -10.51 7.17 6.65
C SER A 34 -11.38 6.57 7.75
N PRO A 35 -12.37 5.70 7.43
CA PRO A 35 -13.13 4.95 8.43
C PRO A 35 -12.25 4.13 9.38
N GLN A 36 -11.03 3.81 9.00
CA GLN A 36 -10.05 3.15 9.86
C GLN A 36 -9.77 3.95 11.14
N ASN A 37 -9.88 5.27 11.10
CA ASN A 37 -9.67 6.13 12.28
C ASN A 37 -10.72 5.93 13.38
N TYR A 38 -11.87 5.34 13.05
CA TYR A 38 -12.98 5.09 13.97
C TYR A 38 -13.08 3.64 14.43
N THR A 39 -12.22 2.75 13.97
CA THR A 39 -12.23 1.34 14.35
C THR A 39 -10.85 0.85 14.76
N LYS A 40 -10.83 0.03 15.83
CA LYS A 40 -9.60 -0.63 16.29
C LYS A 40 -9.20 -1.79 15.38
N LYS A 41 -10.15 -2.36 14.64
CA LYS A 41 -9.91 -3.48 13.74
C LYS A 41 -9.56 -2.94 12.37
N ARG A 42 -8.47 -3.46 11.78
CA ARG A 42 -8.05 -3.13 10.43
C ARG A 42 -9.14 -3.49 9.41
N ILE A 43 -9.47 -2.54 8.55
CA ILE A 43 -10.43 -2.72 7.46
C ILE A 43 -9.67 -3.27 6.25
N THR A 44 -9.98 -4.51 5.88
CA THR A 44 -9.34 -5.22 4.75
C THR A 44 -10.32 -5.61 3.65
N SER A 45 -11.60 -5.30 3.83
CA SER A 45 -12.65 -5.54 2.84
C SER A 45 -13.61 -4.37 2.79
N SER A 46 -14.13 -4.11 1.60
CA SER A 46 -15.08 -3.01 1.36
C SER A 46 -16.10 -3.43 0.32
N VAL A 47 -17.33 -2.94 0.48
CA VAL A 47 -18.41 -3.08 -0.48
C VAL A 47 -19.03 -1.70 -0.66
N VAL A 48 -19.00 -1.16 -1.89
CA VAL A 48 -19.57 0.13 -2.22
C VAL A 48 -20.60 -0.05 -3.32
N LYS A 49 -21.80 0.46 -3.12
CA LYS A 49 -22.85 0.48 -4.14
C LYS A 49 -22.91 1.85 -4.79
N PHE A 50 -22.69 1.88 -6.10
CA PHE A 50 -22.90 3.05 -6.96
C PHE A 50 -24.24 2.93 -7.68
N ASN A 51 -24.64 3.99 -8.39
CA ASN A 51 -25.94 4.02 -9.08
C ASN A 51 -26.12 2.90 -10.11
N ASN A 52 -25.05 2.47 -10.78
CA ASN A 52 -25.10 1.52 -11.90
C ASN A 52 -24.27 0.26 -11.68
N PHE A 53 -23.51 0.18 -10.59
CA PHE A 53 -22.64 -0.96 -10.30
C PHE A 53 -22.33 -1.09 -8.82
N LYS A 54 -21.89 -2.27 -8.44
CA LYS A 54 -21.41 -2.61 -7.10
C LYS A 54 -19.92 -2.95 -7.16
N TYR A 55 -19.12 -2.27 -6.33
CA TYR A 55 -17.71 -2.53 -6.17
C TYR A 55 -17.44 -3.30 -4.88
N LYS A 56 -16.58 -4.31 -4.97
CA LYS A 56 -16.07 -5.03 -3.81
C LYS A 56 -14.56 -5.08 -3.89
N ALA A 57 -13.90 -4.91 -2.74
CA ALA A 57 -12.47 -5.10 -2.59
C ALA A 57 -12.18 -5.97 -1.37
N ASN A 58 -11.15 -6.78 -1.46
CA ASN A 58 -10.64 -7.59 -0.35
C ASN A 58 -9.12 -7.69 -0.44
N PHE A 59 -8.47 -7.51 0.70
CA PHE A 59 -7.03 -7.68 0.86
C PHE A 59 -6.74 -8.74 1.93
N LYS A 60 -5.81 -9.63 1.64
CA LYS A 60 -5.28 -10.62 2.59
C LYS A 60 -3.77 -10.60 2.54
N LEU A 61 -3.14 -10.59 3.70
CA LEU A 61 -1.70 -10.74 3.86
C LEU A 61 -1.41 -12.05 4.60
N ASP A 62 -0.55 -12.87 4.01
CA ASP A 62 0.09 -13.98 4.69
C ASP A 62 1.47 -13.53 5.19
N ASP A 63 1.58 -13.33 6.49
CA ASP A 63 2.83 -12.85 7.11
C ASP A 63 3.98 -13.83 6.95
N ALA A 64 3.70 -15.13 6.93
CA ALA A 64 4.73 -16.17 6.84
C ALA A 64 5.40 -16.21 5.47
N SER A 65 4.61 -16.06 4.40
CA SER A 65 5.11 -16.05 3.01
C SER A 65 5.41 -14.65 2.48
N SER A 66 5.08 -13.60 3.23
CA SER A 66 5.16 -12.20 2.77
C SER A 66 4.34 -11.92 1.50
N ILE A 67 3.26 -12.66 1.29
CA ILE A 67 2.39 -12.51 0.11
C ILE A 67 1.11 -11.79 0.48
N GLY A 68 0.85 -10.68 -0.18
CA GLY A 68 -0.40 -9.94 -0.15
C GLY A 68 -1.25 -10.24 -1.39
N ASN A 69 -2.51 -10.58 -1.21
CA ASN A 69 -3.47 -10.77 -2.29
C ASN A 69 -4.55 -9.69 -2.21
N PHE A 70 -4.72 -8.96 -3.31
CA PHE A 70 -5.75 -7.95 -3.46
C PHE A 70 -6.70 -8.35 -4.57
N LYS A 71 -7.99 -8.49 -4.22
CA LYS A 71 -9.06 -8.86 -5.15
C LYS A 71 -10.07 -7.75 -5.24
N GLU A 72 -10.43 -7.40 -6.47
CA GLU A 72 -11.48 -6.43 -6.76
C GLU A 72 -12.53 -7.06 -7.67
N SER A 73 -13.79 -6.68 -7.48
CA SER A 73 -14.85 -7.01 -8.42
C SER A 73 -15.80 -5.84 -8.62
N ILE A 74 -16.20 -5.63 -9.88
CA ILE A 74 -17.19 -4.64 -10.28
C ILE A 74 -18.34 -5.39 -10.96
N LYS A 75 -19.51 -5.36 -10.35
CA LYS A 75 -20.73 -5.96 -10.92
C LYS A 75 -21.64 -4.86 -11.44
N PHE A 76 -21.95 -4.90 -12.72
CA PHE A 76 -22.84 -3.95 -13.37
C PHE A 76 -24.32 -4.38 -13.23
N ASP A 77 -25.17 -3.49 -12.71
CA ASP A 77 -26.56 -3.81 -12.37
C ASP A 77 -27.41 -4.16 -13.62
N LYS A 78 -27.26 -3.38 -14.70
CA LYS A 78 -28.07 -3.56 -15.92
C LYS A 78 -27.71 -4.82 -16.71
N SER A 79 -26.44 -5.14 -16.82
CA SER A 79 -25.97 -6.27 -17.66
C SER A 79 -25.71 -7.55 -16.86
N GLY A 80 -25.63 -7.45 -15.54
CA GLY A 80 -25.17 -8.55 -14.67
C GLY A 80 -23.71 -8.94 -14.88
N LYS A 81 -22.99 -8.28 -15.80
CA LYS A 81 -21.57 -8.57 -16.07
C LYS A 81 -20.73 -8.27 -14.85
N VAL A 82 -19.74 -9.12 -14.62
CA VAL A 82 -18.77 -8.96 -13.55
C VAL A 82 -17.38 -8.83 -14.15
N ARG A 83 -16.64 -7.81 -13.70
CA ARG A 83 -15.21 -7.65 -13.95
C ARG A 83 -14.47 -7.95 -12.65
N GLU A 84 -13.46 -8.81 -12.71
CA GLU A 84 -12.64 -9.17 -11.57
C GLU A 84 -11.16 -8.89 -11.88
N ASN A 85 -10.45 -8.37 -10.89
CA ASN A 85 -9.01 -8.20 -10.91
C ASN A 85 -8.42 -8.85 -9.66
N GLU A 86 -7.29 -9.51 -9.81
CA GLU A 86 -6.52 -10.08 -8.70
C GLU A 86 -5.06 -9.67 -8.85
N HIS A 87 -4.49 -9.15 -7.76
CA HIS A 87 -3.10 -8.76 -7.70
C HIS A 87 -2.42 -9.52 -6.56
N THR A 88 -1.25 -10.04 -6.85
CA THR A 88 -0.37 -10.68 -5.86
C THR A 88 0.84 -9.78 -5.66
N PHE A 89 1.09 -9.41 -4.40
CA PHE A 89 2.21 -8.55 -4.01
C PHE A 89 3.18 -9.33 -3.12
N TYR A 90 4.47 -9.18 -3.37
CA TYR A 90 5.52 -9.59 -2.45
C TYR A 90 5.76 -8.44 -1.46
N MET A 91 5.32 -8.63 -0.23
CA MET A 91 5.28 -7.57 0.78
C MET A 91 6.24 -7.88 1.93
N GLU A 92 7.53 -7.78 1.64
CA GLU A 92 8.56 -7.86 2.68
C GLU A 92 8.41 -6.71 3.70
N THR A 93 8.92 -6.93 4.90
CA THR A 93 8.90 -5.87 5.92
C THR A 93 9.82 -4.72 5.51
N GLN A 94 9.53 -3.50 5.97
CA GLN A 94 10.40 -2.33 5.76
C GLN A 94 11.83 -2.63 6.24
N ARG A 95 11.95 -3.31 7.38
CA ARG A 95 13.25 -3.68 7.94
C ARG A 95 14.08 -4.56 7.00
N GLN A 96 13.45 -5.57 6.38
CA GLN A 96 14.14 -6.46 5.43
C GLN A 96 14.57 -5.70 4.18
N ILE A 97 13.68 -4.88 3.60
CA ILE A 97 14.00 -4.08 2.42
C ILE A 97 15.15 -3.10 2.70
N LEU A 98 15.10 -2.41 3.83
CA LEU A 98 16.16 -1.47 4.22
C LEU A 98 17.49 -2.19 4.55
N SER A 99 17.44 -3.41 5.10
CA SER A 99 18.64 -4.24 5.30
C SER A 99 19.32 -4.57 3.99
N ILE A 100 18.54 -5.02 3.00
CA ILE A 100 19.05 -5.32 1.65
C ILE A 100 19.65 -4.06 1.01
N ALA A 101 19.00 -2.92 1.14
CA ALA A 101 19.52 -1.66 0.62
C ALA A 101 20.86 -1.28 1.28
N LYS A 102 20.97 -1.45 2.59
CA LYS A 102 22.21 -1.22 3.35
C LYS A 102 23.33 -2.19 2.92
N GLU A 103 23.02 -3.47 2.80
CA GLU A 103 23.96 -4.49 2.30
C GLU A 103 24.44 -4.19 0.89
N ALA A 104 23.57 -3.61 0.05
CA ALA A 104 23.94 -3.12 -1.27
C ALA A 104 24.78 -1.83 -1.24
N GLY A 105 25.06 -1.27 -0.06
CA GLY A 105 25.92 -0.11 0.14
C GLY A 105 25.22 1.25 0.12
N PHE A 106 23.88 1.28 0.21
CA PHE A 106 23.14 2.53 0.38
C PHE A 106 23.19 3.02 1.83
N ILE A 107 23.18 4.34 2.00
CA ILE A 107 23.09 5.01 3.29
C ILE A 107 21.69 5.61 3.42
N LEU A 108 21.00 5.28 4.50
CA LEU A 108 19.69 5.87 4.81
C LEU A 108 19.89 7.29 5.36
N GLU A 109 19.40 8.28 4.64
CA GLU A 109 19.50 9.69 5.01
C GLU A 109 18.23 10.22 5.67
N ALA A 110 17.04 9.81 5.19
CA ALA A 110 15.79 10.30 5.74
C ALA A 110 14.66 9.29 5.63
N LYS A 111 13.72 9.41 6.58
CA LYS A 111 12.41 8.76 6.57
C LYS A 111 11.35 9.84 6.70
N ILE A 112 10.43 9.89 5.74
CA ILE A 112 9.33 10.85 5.70
C ILE A 112 8.03 10.09 5.95
N ASP A 113 7.29 10.47 6.98
CA ASP A 113 5.97 9.96 7.27
C ASP A 113 4.93 10.66 6.39
N LEU A 114 4.09 9.87 5.71
CA LEU A 114 3.10 10.36 4.77
C LEU A 114 1.71 10.59 5.38
N THR A 115 1.56 10.48 6.70
CA THR A 115 0.28 10.71 7.41
C THR A 115 -0.31 12.08 7.08
N ARG A 116 0.53 13.12 6.96
CA ARG A 116 0.07 14.47 6.58
C ARG A 116 -0.47 14.55 5.15
N CYS A 117 -0.12 13.58 4.30
CA CYS A 117 -0.65 13.42 2.95
C CYS A 117 -1.82 12.44 2.89
N GLN A 118 -2.37 12.06 4.06
CA GLN A 118 -3.45 11.07 4.22
C GLN A 118 -3.08 9.63 3.84
N TYR A 119 -1.80 9.31 3.88
CA TYR A 119 -1.29 7.95 3.69
C TYR A 119 -0.73 7.43 5.03
N ASP A 120 -1.63 7.03 5.92
CA ASP A 120 -1.26 6.50 7.23
C ASP A 120 -0.46 5.20 7.10
N ASN A 121 0.55 5.04 7.94
CA ASN A 121 1.43 3.88 7.96
C ASN A 121 2.19 3.66 6.64
N GLN A 122 2.46 4.74 5.92
CA GLN A 122 3.24 4.76 4.68
C GLN A 122 4.37 5.78 4.79
N TYR A 123 5.51 5.45 4.19
CA TYR A 123 6.74 6.20 4.39
C TYR A 123 7.55 6.30 3.09
N LEU A 124 8.19 7.46 2.88
CA LEU A 124 9.26 7.59 1.90
C LEU A 124 10.61 7.49 2.61
N TYR A 125 11.47 6.65 2.09
CA TYR A 125 12.85 6.52 2.52
C TYR A 125 13.78 7.07 1.45
N LEU A 126 14.66 7.99 1.85
CA LEU A 126 15.69 8.53 0.99
C LEU A 126 17.02 7.86 1.33
N LEU A 127 17.58 7.19 0.34
CA LEU A 127 18.83 6.48 0.47
C LEU A 127 19.86 7.05 -0.51
N TYR A 128 21.02 7.32 0.02
CA TYR A 128 22.13 7.89 -0.73
C TYR A 128 23.10 6.80 -1.19
N LYS A 129 23.54 6.88 -2.45
CA LYS A 129 24.62 6.05 -2.96
C LYS A 129 25.94 6.79 -2.78
N PRO A 130 26.86 6.38 -1.86
CA PRO A 130 28.15 7.03 -1.70
C PRO A 130 29.00 6.93 -2.95
N GLN A 131 30.02 7.78 -3.02
CA GLN A 131 30.99 7.79 -4.10
C GLN A 131 31.90 6.58 -4.06
#